data_b1da40d161a1f6ff847d1408191ca299
#
_entry.id   b1da40d161a1f6ff847d1408191ca299
#
_cell.length_a   1.000
_cell.length_b   1.000
_cell.length_c   1.000
_cell.angle_alpha   90.00
_cell.angle_beta   90.00
_cell.angle_gamma   90.00
#
_symmetry.space_group_name_H-M   'P 1'
#
loop_
_entity.id
_entity.type
_entity.pdbx_description
1 polymer ?
#
loop_
_entity_poly.entity_id
_entity_poly.type
_entity_poly.pdbx_seq_one_letter_code
_entity_poly.pdbx_strand_id
1 'polypeptide(L)'
;MLFRSNLACSGAIPVGSTDNLNFGNPHNPEIFWQLKESVRGLADGCRAFGAPVTGGNVSLYNQRGALGAIDPTPTVAVVGIIEKPEHITTQWFKDAGDAILLLGAPVDLADPLLGLGGSGGGLLPRPRGGRV
;
A
#
# COMPACT_ATOMS: atom_id res chain seq x y z
N MET A 1 3.03 2.67 1.06
CA MET A 1 3.53 2.52 2.45
C MET A 1 2.71 1.57 3.31
N LEU A 2 1.53 1.17 2.90
CA LEU A 2 0.62 0.31 3.69
C LEU A 2 1.16 -1.08 4.02
N PHE A 3 2.02 -1.66 3.20
CA PHE A 3 2.50 -3.04 3.39
C PHE A 3 3.36 -3.24 4.64
N ARG A 4 4.24 -2.26 5.01
CA ARG A 4 5.03 -2.38 6.24
C ARG A 4 4.15 -2.18 7.48
N SER A 5 3.16 -1.31 7.40
CA SER A 5 2.19 -1.12 8.49
C SER A 5 1.46 -2.41 8.81
N ASN A 6 1.03 -3.14 7.77
CA ASN A 6 0.35 -4.42 7.94
C ASN A 6 1.23 -5.46 8.64
N LEU A 7 2.52 -5.55 8.26
CA LEU A 7 3.47 -6.43 8.94
C LEU A 7 3.74 -5.99 10.38
N ALA A 8 3.96 -4.69 10.59
CA ALA A 8 4.19 -4.15 11.93
C ALA A 8 2.98 -4.38 12.85
N CYS A 9 1.75 -4.27 12.31
CA CYS A 9 0.53 -4.60 13.04
C CYS A 9 0.43 -6.09 13.44
N SER A 10 1.16 -6.96 12.75
CA SER A 10 1.24 -8.38 13.09
C SER A 10 2.41 -8.72 14.01
N GLY A 11 3.28 -7.74 14.32
CA GLY A 11 4.50 -7.94 15.09
C GLY A 11 5.69 -8.43 14.27
N ALA A 12 5.61 -8.37 12.93
CA ALA A 12 6.63 -8.89 12.04
C ALA A 12 7.61 -7.82 11.55
N ILE A 13 8.86 -8.25 11.37
CA ILE A 13 9.92 -7.46 10.72
C ILE A 13 9.99 -7.88 9.24
N PRO A 14 9.88 -6.95 8.28
CA PRO A 14 9.95 -7.27 6.86
C PRO A 14 11.32 -7.82 6.47
N VAL A 15 11.36 -8.86 5.63
CA VAL A 15 12.60 -9.45 5.14
C VAL A 15 12.68 -9.50 3.61
N GLY A 16 11.56 -9.37 2.92
CA GLY A 16 11.54 -9.35 1.47
C GLY A 16 10.16 -8.99 0.93
N SER A 17 10.13 -8.64 -0.35
CA SER A 17 8.90 -8.31 -1.05
C SER A 17 8.84 -8.97 -2.41
N THR A 18 7.63 -9.12 -2.92
CA THR A 18 7.35 -9.50 -4.31
C THR A 18 6.31 -8.56 -4.88
N ASP A 19 6.33 -8.38 -6.19
CA ASP A 19 5.36 -7.52 -6.86
C ASP A 19 4.59 -8.27 -7.95
N ASN A 20 3.45 -7.71 -8.33
CA ASN A 20 2.69 -8.09 -9.50
C ASN A 20 2.23 -6.80 -10.18
N LEU A 21 2.92 -6.43 -11.25
CA LEU A 21 2.72 -5.20 -11.98
C LEU A 21 1.76 -5.44 -13.14
N ASN A 22 0.63 -4.74 -13.16
CA ASN A 22 -0.37 -4.88 -14.20
C ASN A 22 -0.62 -3.52 -14.85
N PHE A 23 -0.32 -3.42 -16.14
CA PHE A 23 -0.42 -2.19 -16.93
C PHE A 23 -0.93 -2.45 -18.34
N GLY A 24 -1.39 -1.41 -19.01
CA GLY A 24 -1.74 -1.44 -20.41
C GLY A 24 -0.51 -1.54 -21.32
N ASN A 25 -0.68 -1.13 -22.57
CA ASN A 25 0.39 -1.18 -23.58
C ASN A 25 1.46 -0.11 -23.32
N PRO A 26 2.72 -0.48 -22.97
CA PRO A 26 3.79 0.47 -22.66
C PRO A 26 4.34 1.23 -23.88
N HIS A 27 3.94 0.90 -25.12
CA HIS A 27 4.22 1.74 -26.27
C HIS A 27 3.43 3.06 -26.26
N ASN A 28 2.37 3.15 -25.45
CA ASN A 28 1.72 4.41 -25.14
C ASN A 28 2.58 5.16 -24.12
N PRO A 29 3.05 6.41 -24.42
CA PRO A 29 3.93 7.17 -23.54
C PRO A 29 3.35 7.43 -22.14
N GLU A 30 2.04 7.62 -22.03
CA GLU A 30 1.36 7.81 -20.74
C GLU A 30 1.42 6.55 -19.88
N ILE A 31 1.13 5.38 -20.47
CA ILE A 31 1.19 4.09 -19.77
C ILE A 31 2.63 3.75 -19.39
N PHE A 32 3.60 4.06 -20.26
CA PHE A 32 5.01 3.89 -19.93
C PHE A 32 5.42 4.77 -18.75
N TRP A 33 4.96 6.01 -18.71
CA TRP A 33 5.19 6.91 -17.57
C TRP A 33 4.60 6.35 -16.28
N GLN A 34 3.36 5.88 -16.33
CA GLN A 34 2.69 5.25 -15.17
C GLN A 34 3.48 4.04 -14.65
N LEU A 35 3.92 3.15 -15.54
CA LEU A 35 4.76 1.99 -15.18
C LEU A 35 6.07 2.43 -14.53
N LYS A 36 6.79 3.37 -15.17
CA LYS A 36 8.07 3.88 -14.67
C LYS A 36 7.95 4.48 -13.28
N GLU A 37 6.97 5.35 -13.08
CA GLU A 37 6.77 6.01 -11.78
C GLU A 37 6.31 5.04 -10.70
N SER A 38 5.49 4.06 -11.05
CA SER A 38 5.09 2.99 -10.13
C SER A 38 6.28 2.15 -9.67
N VAL A 39 7.15 1.75 -10.60
CA VAL A 39 8.38 1.00 -10.29
C VAL A 39 9.32 1.83 -9.42
N ARG A 40 9.47 3.13 -9.73
CA ARG A 40 10.29 4.05 -8.92
C ARG A 40 9.76 4.15 -7.49
N GLY A 41 8.48 4.41 -7.33
CA GLY A 41 7.84 4.52 -6.01
C GLY A 41 7.91 3.22 -5.21
N LEU A 42 7.76 2.07 -5.88
CA LEU A 42 7.94 0.75 -5.27
C LEU A 42 9.38 0.58 -4.77
N ALA A 43 10.36 0.86 -5.61
CA ALA A 43 11.77 0.74 -5.27
C ALA A 43 12.16 1.64 -4.09
N ASP A 44 11.69 2.88 -4.09
CA ASP A 44 11.95 3.83 -2.99
C ASP A 44 11.30 3.35 -1.69
N GLY A 45 10.07 2.84 -1.75
CA GLY A 45 9.41 2.24 -0.60
C GLY A 45 10.14 1.02 -0.06
N CYS A 46 10.57 0.11 -0.94
CA CYS A 46 11.32 -1.09 -0.54
C CYS A 46 12.67 -0.73 0.11
N ARG A 47 13.39 0.25 -0.43
CA ARG A 47 14.64 0.73 0.18
C ARG A 47 14.42 1.36 1.54
N ALA A 48 13.41 2.23 1.67
CA ALA A 48 13.10 2.90 2.92
C ALA A 48 12.74 1.92 4.05
N PHE A 49 12.27 0.73 3.70
CA PHE A 49 11.82 -0.26 4.68
C PHE A 49 12.71 -1.50 4.80
N GLY A 50 13.82 -1.54 4.07
CA GLY A 50 14.71 -2.68 4.10
C GLY A 50 14.06 -3.99 3.64
N ALA A 51 13.07 -3.90 2.74
CA ALA A 51 12.33 -5.05 2.19
C ALA A 51 12.66 -5.24 0.71
N PRO A 52 13.78 -5.87 0.36
CA PRO A 52 14.20 -6.01 -1.03
C PRO A 52 13.18 -6.81 -1.84
N VAL A 53 13.02 -6.44 -3.09
CA VAL A 53 12.22 -7.22 -4.05
C VAL A 53 13.00 -8.47 -4.43
N THR A 54 12.43 -9.64 -4.15
CA THR A 54 13.05 -10.95 -4.41
C THR A 54 12.57 -11.60 -5.70
N GLY A 55 11.50 -11.07 -6.28
CA GLY A 55 10.90 -11.56 -7.52
C GLY A 55 9.55 -10.92 -7.73
N GLY A 56 8.88 -11.29 -8.80
CA GLY A 56 7.58 -10.76 -9.12
C GLY A 56 7.09 -11.15 -10.50
N ASN A 57 6.02 -10.50 -10.94
CA ASN A 57 5.45 -10.66 -12.26
C ASN A 57 5.15 -9.31 -12.88
N VAL A 58 5.33 -9.20 -14.18
CA VAL A 58 4.91 -8.04 -14.97
C VAL A 58 3.95 -8.51 -16.06
N SER A 59 2.72 -8.00 -16.02
CA SER A 59 1.70 -8.23 -17.03
C SER A 59 1.42 -6.91 -17.76
N LEU A 60 1.66 -6.89 -19.06
CA LEU A 60 1.51 -5.73 -19.92
C LEU A 60 0.42 -5.97 -20.97
N TYR A 61 0.06 -4.92 -21.69
CA TYR A 61 -0.99 -4.95 -22.73
C TYR A 61 -2.39 -5.31 -22.22
N ASN A 62 -2.63 -5.16 -20.92
CA ASN A 62 -3.93 -5.46 -20.32
C ASN A 62 -4.97 -4.42 -20.74
N GLN A 63 -6.15 -4.91 -21.15
CA GLN A 63 -7.25 -4.09 -21.66
C GLN A 63 -8.59 -4.52 -21.08
N ARG A 64 -9.49 -3.56 -20.96
CA ARG A 64 -10.90 -3.76 -20.58
C ARG A 64 -11.81 -3.73 -21.83
N GLY A 65 -11.53 -4.54 -22.81
CA GLY A 65 -12.26 -4.55 -24.07
C GLY A 65 -12.27 -3.18 -24.75
N ALA A 66 -13.44 -2.67 -25.10
CA ALA A 66 -13.61 -1.36 -25.75
C ALA A 66 -13.28 -0.16 -24.84
N LEU A 67 -13.15 -0.36 -23.54
CA LEU A 67 -12.82 0.70 -22.57
C LEU A 67 -11.33 1.07 -22.55
N GLY A 68 -10.50 0.38 -23.34
CA GLY A 68 -9.07 0.65 -23.45
C GLY A 68 -8.23 -0.02 -22.36
N ALA A 69 -7.10 0.58 -22.01
CA ALA A 69 -6.18 0.03 -21.04
C ALA A 69 -6.80 -0.08 -19.64
N ILE A 70 -6.33 -1.05 -18.86
CA ILE A 70 -6.64 -1.11 -17.42
C ILE A 70 -6.02 0.08 -16.69
N ASP A 71 -6.55 0.38 -15.52
CA ASP A 71 -5.89 1.32 -14.61
C ASP A 71 -4.55 0.75 -14.12
N PRO A 72 -3.54 1.59 -13.85
CA PRO A 72 -2.26 1.14 -13.31
C PRO A 72 -2.47 0.37 -12.01
N THR A 73 -2.11 -0.90 -11.98
CA THR A 73 -2.41 -1.77 -10.84
C THR A 73 -1.16 -2.52 -10.38
N PRO A 74 -0.22 -1.84 -9.68
CA PRO A 74 0.85 -2.50 -8.97
C PRO A 74 0.32 -3.13 -7.67
N THR A 75 0.55 -4.41 -7.49
CA THR A 75 0.24 -5.15 -6.27
C THR A 75 1.55 -5.57 -5.61
N VAL A 76 1.65 -5.42 -4.31
CA VAL A 76 2.86 -5.76 -3.55
C VAL A 76 2.50 -6.68 -2.40
N ALA A 77 3.23 -7.78 -2.27
CA ALA A 77 3.22 -8.62 -1.09
C ALA A 77 4.56 -8.50 -0.36
N VAL A 78 4.51 -8.52 0.97
CA VAL A 78 5.72 -8.46 1.81
C VAL A 78 5.71 -9.62 2.78
N VAL A 79 6.86 -10.27 2.92
CA VAL A 79 7.09 -11.33 3.88
C VAL A 79 7.86 -10.76 5.06
N GLY A 80 7.45 -11.14 6.26
CA GLY A 80 8.12 -10.76 7.50
C GLY A 80 8.31 -11.94 8.42
N ILE A 81 9.21 -11.78 9.37
CA ILE A 81 9.49 -12.77 10.42
C ILE A 81 9.04 -12.20 11.76
N ILE A 82 8.33 -13.00 12.52
CA ILE A 82 8.04 -12.74 13.93
C ILE A 82 9.06 -13.55 14.73
N GLU A 83 9.98 -12.86 15.40
CA GLU A 83 11.10 -13.50 16.10
C GLU A 83 10.65 -14.28 17.33
N LYS A 84 9.58 -13.81 17.98
CA LYS A 84 9.09 -14.41 19.23
C LYS A 84 7.57 -14.58 19.18
N PRO A 85 7.03 -15.72 19.60
CA PRO A 85 5.59 -15.96 19.60
C PRO A 85 4.78 -14.90 20.37
N GLU A 86 5.33 -14.36 21.44
CA GLU A 86 4.68 -13.31 22.24
C GLU A 86 4.50 -11.98 21.50
N HIS A 87 5.25 -11.78 20.42
CA HIS A 87 5.10 -10.62 19.55
C HIS A 87 3.95 -10.74 18.55
N ILE A 88 3.33 -11.92 18.44
CA ILE A 88 2.19 -12.10 17.55
C ILE A 88 1.05 -11.21 17.97
N THR A 89 0.69 -10.28 17.09
CA THR A 89 -0.40 -9.33 17.32
C THR A 89 -1.53 -9.61 16.33
N THR A 90 -2.74 -9.70 16.86
CA THR A 90 -3.96 -9.90 16.09
C THR A 90 -4.81 -8.62 16.11
N GLN A 91 -5.91 -8.63 15.36
CA GLN A 91 -6.85 -7.50 15.35
C GLN A 91 -7.72 -7.41 16.61
N TRP A 92 -7.64 -8.38 17.51
CA TRP A 92 -8.43 -8.45 18.71
C TRP A 92 -7.67 -7.90 19.91
N PHE A 93 -8.37 -7.24 20.82
CA PHE A 93 -7.85 -6.94 22.15
C PHE A 93 -7.59 -8.24 22.91
N LYS A 94 -6.44 -8.34 23.60
CA LYS A 94 -6.04 -9.58 24.28
C LYS A 94 -6.53 -9.62 25.71
N ASP A 95 -6.18 -8.61 26.50
CA ASP A 95 -6.37 -8.63 27.94
C ASP A 95 -7.15 -7.39 28.43
N ALA A 96 -7.96 -7.59 29.45
CA ALA A 96 -8.65 -6.48 30.10
C ALA A 96 -7.62 -5.62 30.85
N GLY A 97 -7.63 -4.32 30.57
CA GLY A 97 -6.68 -3.37 31.16
C GLY A 97 -5.52 -2.99 30.23
N ASP A 98 -5.44 -3.59 29.05
CA ASP A 98 -4.46 -3.16 28.03
C ASP A 98 -4.66 -1.68 27.65
N ALA A 99 -3.53 -0.97 27.50
CA ALA A 99 -3.56 0.41 27.08
C ALA A 99 -3.81 0.51 25.55
N ILE A 100 -4.76 1.35 25.18
CA ILE A 100 -5.05 1.67 23.78
C ILE A 100 -4.44 3.02 23.48
N LEU A 101 -3.45 3.06 22.58
CA LEU A 101 -2.73 4.26 22.20
C LEU A 101 -3.07 4.67 20.77
N LEU A 102 -3.43 5.93 20.57
CA LEU A 102 -3.55 6.54 19.25
C LEU A 102 -2.28 7.34 18.94
N LEU A 103 -1.56 6.95 17.90
CA LEU A 103 -0.37 7.65 17.42
C LEU A 103 -0.75 8.61 16.29
N GLY A 104 -0.53 9.90 16.51
CA GLY A 104 -0.83 10.95 15.53
C GLY A 104 -1.85 11.95 16.03
N ALA A 105 -2.30 12.84 15.15
CA ALA A 105 -3.39 13.75 15.46
C ALA A 105 -4.72 12.99 15.52
N PRO A 106 -5.66 13.42 16.39
CA PRO A 106 -7.02 12.90 16.36
C PRO A 106 -7.61 13.07 14.97
N VAL A 107 -8.18 12.01 14.41
CA VAL A 107 -8.86 12.03 13.12
C VAL A 107 -10.36 12.08 13.34
N ASP A 108 -11.05 12.82 12.49
CA ASP A 108 -12.50 12.76 12.45
C ASP A 108 -12.90 11.40 11.84
N LEU A 109 -13.51 10.55 12.64
CA LEU A 109 -13.99 9.24 12.20
C LEU A 109 -15.11 9.35 11.16
N ALA A 110 -15.73 10.53 11.01
CA ALA A 110 -16.69 10.80 9.96
C ALA A 110 -16.04 11.08 8.60
N ASP A 111 -14.72 11.30 8.54
CA ASP A 111 -13.97 11.45 7.30
C ASP A 111 -13.03 10.25 7.08
N PRO A 112 -13.46 9.21 6.36
CA PRO A 112 -12.68 8.00 6.14
C PRO A 112 -11.38 8.24 5.35
N LEU A 113 -11.23 9.40 4.71
CA LEU A 113 -10.02 9.75 3.96
C LEU A 113 -8.92 10.34 4.85
N LEU A 114 -9.28 10.94 5.99
CA LEU A 114 -8.30 11.50 6.93
C LEU A 114 -7.52 10.41 7.69
N GLY A 115 -8.10 9.24 7.89
CA GLY A 115 -7.42 8.09 8.48
C GLY A 115 -6.29 7.51 7.62
N LEU A 116 -6.24 7.82 6.33
CA LEU A 116 -5.23 7.36 5.38
C LEU A 116 -4.16 8.42 5.07
N GLY A 117 -4.38 9.66 5.47
CA GLY A 117 -3.47 10.79 5.26
C GLY A 117 -2.67 11.07 6.52
N GLY A 118 -1.56 10.36 6.75
CA GLY A 118 -0.56 10.82 7.68
C GLY A 118 -0.11 12.25 7.29
N SER A 119 0.13 13.09 8.26
CA SER A 119 0.53 14.49 8.20
C SER A 119 1.61 14.77 7.13
N GLY A 120 1.18 15.03 5.93
CA GLY A 120 2.06 15.26 4.78
C GLY A 120 1.26 15.47 3.52
N GLY A 121 0.68 16.67 3.36
CA GLY A 121 0.23 17.20 2.10
C GLY A 121 -0.90 16.43 1.41
N GLY A 122 -2.08 16.96 1.48
CA GLY A 122 -3.24 16.45 0.76
C GLY A 122 -2.94 16.20 -0.72
N LEU A 123 -3.19 14.97 -1.13
CA LEU A 123 -2.98 14.54 -2.50
C LEU A 123 -4.17 13.78 -3.10
N LEU A 124 -5.35 13.89 -2.48
CA LEU A 124 -6.56 13.45 -3.16
C LEU A 124 -7.61 14.55 -3.09
N PRO A 125 -8.06 15.08 -4.23
CA PRO A 125 -9.16 16.02 -4.25
C PRO A 125 -10.41 15.33 -3.69
N ARG A 126 -11.09 16.00 -2.77
CA ARG A 126 -12.39 15.54 -2.25
C ARG A 126 -13.33 15.32 -3.44
N PRO A 127 -14.01 14.19 -3.54
CA PRO A 127 -15.11 14.08 -4.48
C PRO A 127 -16.15 15.15 -4.10
N ARG A 128 -16.41 16.06 -5.03
CA ARG A 128 -17.47 17.06 -4.86
C ARG A 128 -18.78 16.30 -4.68
N GLY A 129 -19.39 16.42 -3.52
CA GLY A 129 -20.67 15.83 -3.22
C GLY A 129 -21.69 16.23 -4.28
N GLY A 130 -22.09 15.26 -5.08
CA GLY A 130 -23.32 15.34 -5.85
C GLY A 130 -24.46 15.23 -4.85
N ARG A 131 -25.25 16.28 -4.71
CA ARG A 131 -26.57 16.19 -4.06
C ARG A 131 -27.42 15.29 -4.96
N VAL A 132 -27.97 14.25 -4.39
CA VAL A 132 -29.15 13.57 -4.91
C VAL A 132 -30.38 14.34 -4.43
#